data_791f804ff8bdb92b42c5abb0bc8317f9
#
_entry.id   791f804ff8bdb92b42c5abb0bc8317f9
#
_cell.length_a   1.000
_cell.length_b   1.000
_cell.length_c   1.000
_cell.angle_alpha   90.00
_cell.angle_beta   90.00
_cell.angle_gamma   90.00
#
_symmetry.space_group_name_H-M   'P 1'
#
loop_
_entity.id
_entity.type
_entity.pdbx_description
1 polymer ?
#
loop_
_entity_poly.entity_id
_entity_poly.type
_entity_poly.pdbx_seq_one_letter_code
_entity_poly.pdbx_strand_id
1 'polypeptide(L)'
;MPESPIRKLVPFAENAKAKGIEVIHLNIGQPDIKTPQIALDAVSNAKIEVLAYSRTEGSDTYRDKLAQYYKLHHVNITKEDIIVTTGGSEALSFAMGSVADPGDEIIIPEPFYANYNGFAAANDIRVVPVVSSLSENFALPPIADFEKLIGSKTKAIVICNPGNPTGYLY
;
A
#
# COMPACT_ATOMS: atom_id res chain seq x y z
N MET A 1 13.55 13.13 -3.62
CA MET A 1 12.57 12.29 -2.91
C MET A 1 12.62 12.67 -1.43
N PRO A 2 11.50 12.99 -0.75
CA PRO A 2 11.52 13.33 0.68
C PRO A 2 11.96 12.14 1.52
N GLU A 3 12.63 12.43 2.65
CA GLU A 3 13.05 11.41 3.61
C GLU A 3 11.82 10.73 4.25
N SER A 4 11.92 9.40 4.47
CA SER A 4 10.84 8.67 5.12
C SER A 4 10.58 9.19 6.54
N PRO A 5 9.38 9.63 6.89
CA PRO A 5 9.05 10.13 8.21
C PRO A 5 9.22 9.06 9.31
N ILE A 6 9.15 7.79 8.95
CA ILE A 6 9.33 6.67 9.87
C ILE A 6 10.83 6.39 10.10
N ARG A 7 11.63 6.34 9.03
CA ARG A 7 13.05 5.96 9.09
C ARG A 7 13.90 7.00 9.83
N LYS A 8 13.56 8.29 9.74
CA LYS A 8 14.28 9.35 10.47
C LYS A 8 14.23 9.21 11.98
N LEU A 9 13.29 8.42 12.53
CA LEU A 9 13.17 8.17 13.97
C LEU A 9 14.10 7.05 14.46
N VAL A 10 14.60 6.19 13.58
CA VAL A 10 15.45 5.04 13.94
C VAL A 10 16.67 5.43 14.76
N PRO A 11 17.46 6.46 14.42
CA PRO A 11 18.64 6.85 15.20
C PRO A 11 18.30 7.25 16.66
N PHE A 12 17.14 7.86 16.88
CA PHE A 12 16.70 8.25 18.23
C PHE A 12 16.36 7.00 19.06
N ALA A 13 15.67 6.02 18.47
CA ALA A 13 15.35 4.77 19.14
C ALA A 13 16.64 3.97 19.49
N GLU A 14 17.56 3.85 18.55
CA GLU A 14 18.84 3.14 18.79
C GLU A 14 19.71 3.82 19.85
N ASN A 15 19.77 5.16 19.88
CA ASN A 15 20.47 5.90 20.93
C ASN A 15 19.83 5.73 22.31
N ALA A 16 18.49 5.66 22.40
CA ALA A 16 17.79 5.37 23.65
C ALA A 16 18.09 3.95 24.14
N LYS A 17 18.01 2.94 23.26
CA LYS A 17 18.36 1.55 23.58
C LYS A 17 19.82 1.40 24.03
N ALA A 18 20.76 2.08 23.39
CA ALA A 18 22.17 2.08 23.78
C ALA A 18 22.41 2.64 25.20
N LYS A 19 21.48 3.46 25.71
CA LYS A 19 21.49 3.99 27.10
C LYS A 19 20.70 3.11 28.08
N GLY A 20 20.25 1.91 27.65
CA GLY A 20 19.48 0.99 28.49
C GLY A 20 17.99 1.39 28.64
N ILE A 21 17.50 2.32 27.85
CA ILE A 21 16.08 2.74 27.87
C ILE A 21 15.26 1.76 27.04
N GLU A 22 14.21 1.22 27.63
CA GLU A 22 13.24 0.41 26.88
C GLU A 22 12.48 1.28 25.86
N VAL A 23 12.49 0.86 24.59
CA VAL A 23 11.80 1.57 23.51
C VAL A 23 10.63 0.72 23.02
N ILE A 24 9.42 1.21 23.23
CA ILE A 24 8.19 0.59 22.75
C ILE A 24 7.89 1.13 21.35
N HIS A 25 7.92 0.24 20.35
CA HIS A 25 7.66 0.60 18.95
C HIS A 25 6.17 0.53 18.62
N LEU A 26 5.51 1.68 18.51
CA LEU A 26 4.11 1.80 18.11
C LEU A 26 3.93 2.20 16.64
N ASN A 27 5.04 2.40 15.94
CA ASN A 27 5.08 2.86 14.54
C ASN A 27 5.29 1.73 13.51
N ILE A 28 5.39 0.48 13.96
CA ILE A 28 5.62 -0.69 13.10
C ILE A 28 4.52 -1.70 13.41
N GLY A 29 3.70 -1.99 12.39
CA GLY A 29 2.70 -3.06 12.43
C GLY A 29 3.32 -4.36 11.89
N GLN A 30 3.96 -5.14 12.76
CA GLN A 30 4.50 -6.44 12.38
C GLN A 30 3.61 -7.56 12.94
N PRO A 31 3.25 -8.57 12.12
CA PRO A 31 2.51 -9.73 12.63
C PRO A 31 3.28 -10.44 13.75
N ASP A 32 2.57 -10.82 14.81
CA ASP A 32 3.10 -11.61 15.93
C ASP A 32 2.65 -13.10 15.90
N ILE A 33 1.76 -13.44 14.98
CA ILE A 33 1.33 -14.82 14.73
C ILE A 33 2.30 -15.54 13.79
N LYS A 34 2.41 -16.85 13.99
CA LYS A 34 3.27 -17.69 13.13
C LYS A 34 2.75 -17.72 11.69
N THR A 35 3.67 -17.60 10.74
CA THR A 35 3.34 -17.83 9.33
C THR A 35 2.81 -19.25 9.13
N PRO A 36 1.75 -19.47 8.34
CA PRO A 36 1.23 -20.80 8.06
C PRO A 36 2.32 -21.74 7.55
N GLN A 37 2.46 -22.91 8.17
CA GLN A 37 3.52 -23.87 7.84
C GLN A 37 3.46 -24.30 6.37
N ILE A 38 2.25 -24.46 5.82
CA ILE A 38 2.06 -24.81 4.40
C ILE A 38 2.74 -23.82 3.45
N ALA A 39 2.78 -22.51 3.78
CA ALA A 39 3.45 -21.51 2.96
C ALA A 39 4.98 -21.64 3.04
N LEU A 40 5.51 -21.90 4.25
CA LEU A 40 6.94 -22.12 4.46
C LEU A 40 7.41 -23.40 3.76
N ASP A 41 6.64 -24.48 3.87
CA ASP A 41 6.93 -25.77 3.25
C ASP A 41 6.91 -25.66 1.71
N ALA A 42 5.98 -24.89 1.15
CA ALA A 42 5.90 -24.68 -0.30
C ALA A 42 7.17 -24.01 -0.85
N VAL A 43 7.72 -23.05 -0.12
CA VAL A 43 9.01 -22.41 -0.49
C VAL A 43 10.19 -23.34 -0.28
N SER A 44 10.26 -24.01 0.89
CA SER A 44 11.40 -24.86 1.25
C SER A 44 11.50 -26.11 0.39
N ASN A 45 10.37 -26.64 -0.08
CA ASN A 45 10.32 -27.85 -0.91
C ASN A 45 10.26 -27.54 -2.41
N ALA A 46 10.36 -26.28 -2.81
CA ALA A 46 10.39 -25.90 -4.22
C ALA A 46 11.67 -26.46 -4.88
N LYS A 47 11.52 -27.48 -5.71
CA LYS A 47 12.62 -28.09 -6.48
C LYS A 47 12.83 -27.29 -7.78
N ILE A 48 13.41 -26.11 -7.65
CA ILE A 48 13.70 -25.25 -8.79
C ILE A 48 15.16 -25.49 -9.21
N GLU A 49 15.35 -26.12 -10.35
CA GLU A 49 16.71 -26.37 -10.89
C GLU A 49 17.25 -25.14 -11.63
N VAL A 50 16.39 -24.34 -12.25
CA VAL A 50 16.75 -23.14 -13.00
C VAL A 50 15.83 -21.98 -12.64
N LEU A 51 16.41 -20.87 -12.19
CA LEU A 51 15.70 -19.60 -11.99
C LEU A 51 15.60 -18.88 -13.35
N ALA A 52 14.62 -19.26 -14.14
CA ALA A 52 14.35 -18.65 -15.43
C ALA A 52 13.57 -17.32 -15.26
N TYR A 53 13.58 -16.50 -16.31
CA TYR A 53 12.73 -15.31 -16.35
C TYR A 53 11.26 -15.69 -16.26
N SER A 54 10.51 -14.93 -15.44
CA SER A 54 9.06 -15.00 -15.42
C SER A 54 8.46 -14.25 -16.61
N ARG A 55 7.18 -14.53 -16.90
CA ARG A 55 6.39 -13.65 -17.77
C ARG A 55 6.25 -12.28 -17.13
N THR A 56 6.12 -11.24 -17.95
CA THR A 56 5.97 -9.85 -17.50
C THR A 56 4.79 -9.67 -16.54
N GLU A 57 3.68 -10.35 -16.82
CA GLU A 57 2.45 -10.28 -16.02
C GLU A 57 2.51 -11.19 -14.78
N GLY A 58 3.51 -12.03 -14.66
CA GLY A 58 3.62 -13.06 -13.63
C GLY A 58 3.18 -14.44 -14.09
N SER A 59 3.34 -15.43 -13.22
CA SER A 59 3.01 -16.84 -13.50
C SER A 59 1.52 -17.02 -13.81
N ASP A 60 1.21 -17.70 -14.92
CA ASP A 60 -0.17 -18.04 -15.30
C ASP A 60 -0.90 -18.80 -14.20
N THR A 61 -0.25 -19.81 -13.62
CA THR A 61 -0.83 -20.61 -12.53
C THR A 61 -1.18 -19.75 -11.32
N TYR A 62 -0.33 -18.79 -10.97
CA TYR A 62 -0.60 -17.91 -9.83
C TYR A 62 -1.75 -16.94 -10.14
N ARG A 63 -1.76 -16.34 -11.32
CA ARG A 63 -2.81 -15.43 -11.77
C ARG A 63 -4.18 -16.14 -11.86
N ASP A 64 -4.22 -17.40 -12.35
CA ASP A 64 -5.44 -18.22 -12.35
C ASP A 64 -5.96 -18.47 -10.92
N LYS A 65 -5.05 -18.74 -9.96
CA LYS A 65 -5.44 -18.89 -8.55
C LYS A 65 -5.93 -17.60 -7.92
N LEU A 66 -5.33 -16.48 -8.25
CA LEU A 66 -5.81 -15.17 -7.81
C LEU A 66 -7.20 -14.85 -8.38
N ALA A 67 -7.45 -15.10 -9.65
CA ALA A 67 -8.76 -14.91 -10.25
C ALA A 67 -9.85 -15.76 -9.56
N GLN A 68 -9.52 -17.03 -9.22
CA GLN A 68 -10.42 -17.89 -8.44
C GLN A 68 -10.68 -17.32 -7.04
N TYR A 69 -9.64 -16.82 -6.36
CA TYR A 69 -9.77 -16.18 -5.05
C TYR A 69 -10.67 -14.94 -5.11
N TYR A 70 -10.44 -14.05 -6.06
CA TYR A 70 -11.26 -12.85 -6.24
C TYR A 70 -12.72 -13.17 -6.55
N LYS A 71 -12.97 -14.23 -7.33
CA LYS A 71 -14.34 -14.71 -7.61
C LYS A 71 -15.08 -15.13 -6.33
N LEU A 72 -14.40 -15.74 -5.34
CA LEU A 72 -14.99 -16.07 -4.04
C LEU A 72 -15.43 -14.81 -3.26
N HIS A 73 -14.84 -13.66 -3.57
CA HIS A 73 -15.15 -12.38 -2.97
C HIS A 73 -16.00 -11.47 -3.88
N HIS A 74 -16.71 -12.08 -4.83
CA HIS A 74 -17.61 -11.40 -5.77
C HIS A 74 -16.94 -10.37 -6.69
N VAL A 75 -15.62 -10.47 -6.90
CA VAL A 75 -14.87 -9.70 -7.87
C VAL A 75 -14.67 -10.55 -9.12
N ASN A 76 -15.40 -10.21 -10.19
CA ASN A 76 -15.36 -10.96 -11.45
C ASN A 76 -14.24 -10.43 -12.35
N ILE A 77 -13.06 -11.02 -12.19
CA ILE A 77 -11.90 -10.78 -13.05
C ILE A 77 -11.32 -12.10 -13.52
N THR A 78 -10.55 -12.05 -14.58
CA THR A 78 -9.82 -13.18 -15.16
C THR A 78 -8.31 -12.99 -14.93
N LYS A 79 -7.49 -13.97 -15.24
CA LYS A 79 -6.03 -13.82 -15.15
C LYS A 79 -5.48 -12.73 -16.06
N GLU A 80 -6.15 -12.42 -17.15
CA GLU A 80 -5.79 -11.38 -18.11
C GLU A 80 -5.87 -9.96 -17.49
N ASP A 81 -6.69 -9.82 -16.44
CA ASP A 81 -6.86 -8.56 -15.69
C ASP A 81 -5.86 -8.41 -14.53
N ILE A 82 -4.91 -9.36 -14.39
CA ILE A 82 -4.00 -9.42 -13.25
C ILE A 82 -2.54 -9.26 -13.70
N ILE A 83 -1.85 -8.30 -13.11
CA ILE A 83 -0.39 -8.18 -13.17
C ILE A 83 0.16 -8.41 -11.75
N VAL A 84 1.11 -9.33 -11.62
CA VAL A 84 1.77 -9.66 -10.36
C VAL A 84 2.97 -8.75 -10.16
N THR A 85 3.06 -8.14 -8.99
CA THR A 85 4.15 -7.24 -8.60
C THR A 85 4.91 -7.80 -7.38
N THR A 86 6.06 -7.22 -7.08
CA THR A 86 6.87 -7.54 -5.89
C THR A 86 6.26 -6.91 -4.64
N GLY A 87 4.97 -7.19 -4.40
CA GLY A 87 4.19 -6.67 -3.28
C GLY A 87 3.41 -5.41 -3.59
N GLY A 88 2.57 -4.99 -2.63
CA GLY A 88 1.62 -3.88 -2.79
C GLY A 88 2.27 -2.52 -3.05
N SER A 89 3.51 -2.31 -2.62
CA SER A 89 4.22 -1.03 -2.85
C SER A 89 4.50 -0.81 -4.33
N GLU A 90 4.94 -1.84 -5.04
CA GLU A 90 5.17 -1.76 -6.50
C GLU A 90 3.84 -1.63 -7.23
N ALA A 91 2.81 -2.38 -6.82
CA ALA A 91 1.46 -2.27 -7.39
C ALA A 91 0.91 -0.85 -7.29
N LEU A 92 1.04 -0.21 -6.13
CA LEU A 92 0.60 1.17 -5.92
C LEU A 92 1.39 2.17 -6.77
N SER A 93 2.71 1.99 -6.87
CA SER A 93 3.55 2.85 -7.71
C SER A 93 3.16 2.73 -9.19
N PHE A 94 2.93 1.50 -9.68
CA PHE A 94 2.48 1.27 -11.06
C PHE A 94 1.09 1.83 -11.30
N ALA A 95 0.14 1.61 -10.36
CA ALA A 95 -1.21 2.16 -10.48
C ALA A 95 -1.20 3.68 -10.57
N MET A 96 -0.45 4.37 -9.69
CA MET A 96 -0.33 5.83 -9.72
C MET A 96 0.28 6.31 -11.04
N GLY A 97 1.40 5.74 -11.47
CA GLY A 97 2.07 6.11 -12.72
C GLY A 97 1.29 5.74 -13.99
N SER A 98 0.29 4.84 -13.88
CA SER A 98 -0.56 4.47 -15.02
C SER A 98 -1.75 5.42 -15.22
N VAL A 99 -2.21 6.10 -14.16
CA VAL A 99 -3.40 6.96 -14.20
C VAL A 99 -3.10 8.45 -14.20
N ALA A 100 -1.86 8.84 -13.91
CA ALA A 100 -1.47 10.25 -13.75
C ALA A 100 -0.11 10.54 -14.40
N ASP A 101 0.00 11.69 -15.01
CA ASP A 101 1.23 12.22 -15.57
C ASP A 101 1.99 13.10 -14.55
N PRO A 102 3.29 13.39 -14.76
CA PRO A 102 4.04 14.32 -13.93
C PRO A 102 3.33 15.68 -13.76
N GLY A 103 3.16 16.08 -12.48
CA GLY A 103 2.46 17.31 -12.11
C GLY A 103 0.95 17.19 -11.94
N ASP A 104 0.39 16.00 -12.17
CA ASP A 104 -1.00 15.69 -11.84
C ASP A 104 -1.22 15.44 -10.34
N GLU A 105 -2.47 15.22 -9.94
CA GLU A 105 -2.90 15.16 -8.55
C GLU A 105 -3.71 13.90 -8.26
N ILE A 106 -3.48 13.34 -7.06
CA ILE A 106 -4.27 12.27 -6.49
C ILE A 106 -4.80 12.69 -5.13
N ILE A 107 -6.13 12.59 -4.92
CA ILE A 107 -6.80 12.92 -3.67
C ILE A 107 -6.76 11.69 -2.75
N ILE A 108 -6.39 11.89 -1.47
CA ILE A 108 -6.32 10.79 -0.49
C ILE A 108 -6.90 11.27 0.85
N PRO A 109 -7.88 10.57 1.47
CA PRO A 109 -8.33 10.88 2.82
C PRO A 109 -7.20 10.74 3.84
N GLU A 110 -6.99 11.76 4.68
CA GLU A 110 -5.95 11.82 5.72
C GLU A 110 -6.56 11.58 7.11
N PRO A 111 -5.88 10.84 8.02
CA PRO A 111 -4.55 10.28 7.89
C PRO A 111 -4.52 9.01 7.02
N PHE A 112 -3.44 8.84 6.25
CA PHE A 112 -3.25 7.72 5.35
C PHE A 112 -1.85 7.11 5.49
N TYR A 113 -1.63 5.96 4.87
CA TYR A 113 -0.34 5.28 4.87
C TYR A 113 0.76 6.18 4.30
N ALA A 114 1.75 6.50 5.15
CA ALA A 114 2.77 7.52 4.87
C ALA A 114 3.54 7.31 3.55
N ASN A 115 3.67 6.05 3.11
CA ASN A 115 4.40 5.74 1.88
C ASN A 115 3.65 6.13 0.60
N TYR A 116 2.35 6.44 0.64
CA TYR A 116 1.63 6.97 -0.53
C TYR A 116 2.29 8.24 -1.04
N ASN A 117 2.76 9.11 -0.15
CA ASN A 117 3.55 10.29 -0.54
C ASN A 117 4.83 9.91 -1.30
N GLY A 118 5.50 8.82 -0.89
CA GLY A 118 6.71 8.33 -1.55
C GLY A 118 6.42 7.78 -2.95
N PHE A 119 5.36 7.02 -3.12
CA PHE A 119 4.95 6.46 -4.42
C PHE A 119 4.51 7.55 -5.39
N ALA A 120 3.73 8.52 -4.92
CA ALA A 120 3.33 9.68 -5.71
C ALA A 120 4.54 10.52 -6.12
N ALA A 121 5.43 10.84 -5.18
CA ALA A 121 6.64 11.63 -5.46
C ALA A 121 7.61 10.93 -6.44
N ALA A 122 7.67 9.59 -6.43
CA ALA A 122 8.49 8.83 -7.37
C ALA A 122 7.98 8.95 -8.83
N ASN A 123 6.70 9.26 -9.01
CA ASN A 123 6.04 9.48 -10.29
C ASN A 123 5.80 10.98 -10.58
N ASP A 124 6.37 11.88 -9.78
CA ASP A 124 6.17 13.34 -9.86
C ASP A 124 4.68 13.76 -9.77
N ILE A 125 3.91 13.03 -8.97
CA ILE A 125 2.48 13.23 -8.72
C ILE A 125 2.31 13.93 -7.36
N ARG A 126 1.38 14.88 -7.26
CA ARG A 126 1.06 15.59 -6.03
C ARG A 126 -0.10 14.88 -5.29
N VAL A 127 0.12 14.54 -4.02
CA VAL A 127 -0.96 14.11 -3.12
C VAL A 127 -1.71 15.34 -2.60
N VAL A 128 -3.04 15.30 -2.73
CA VAL A 128 -3.96 16.30 -2.20
C VAL A 128 -4.78 15.66 -1.07
N PRO A 129 -4.49 15.96 0.21
CA PRO A 129 -5.21 15.33 1.32
C PRO A 129 -6.61 15.91 1.50
N VAL A 130 -7.58 15.01 1.84
CA VAL A 130 -8.86 15.40 2.44
C VAL A 130 -8.79 15.07 3.92
N VAL A 131 -8.82 16.09 4.78
CA VAL A 131 -8.59 15.91 6.22
C VAL A 131 -9.81 15.33 6.90
N SER A 132 -9.67 14.20 7.57
CA SER A 132 -10.64 13.68 8.53
C SER A 132 -10.23 14.03 9.96
N SER A 133 -11.17 13.98 10.90
CA SER A 133 -10.92 14.39 12.27
C SER A 133 -11.03 13.26 13.28
N LEU A 134 -10.24 13.36 14.35
CA LEU A 134 -10.32 12.44 15.50
C LEU A 134 -11.70 12.52 16.20
N SER A 135 -12.33 13.70 16.25
CA SER A 135 -13.65 13.87 16.85
C SER A 135 -14.75 13.10 16.13
N GLU A 136 -14.53 12.76 14.86
CA GLU A 136 -15.43 11.94 14.02
C GLU A 136 -14.89 10.52 13.84
N ASN A 137 -13.97 10.08 14.71
CA ASN A 137 -13.32 8.77 14.65
C ASN A 137 -12.67 8.47 13.28
N PHE A 138 -12.17 9.49 12.60
CA PHE A 138 -11.59 9.40 11.26
C PHE A 138 -12.57 8.84 10.20
N ALA A 139 -13.86 9.11 10.36
CA ALA A 139 -14.85 8.83 9.33
C ALA A 139 -14.45 9.46 7.99
N LEU A 140 -14.92 8.86 6.90
CA LEU A 140 -14.70 9.44 5.57
C LEU A 140 -15.30 10.84 5.52
N PRO A 141 -14.53 11.86 5.12
CA PRO A 141 -15.05 13.21 4.99
C PRO A 141 -16.25 13.29 4.04
N PRO A 142 -17.15 14.27 4.19
CA PRO A 142 -18.27 14.46 3.29
C PRO A 142 -17.83 14.56 1.82
N ILE A 143 -18.63 14.04 0.91
CA ILE A 143 -18.34 14.06 -0.55
C ILE A 143 -18.05 15.49 -1.03
N ALA A 144 -18.76 16.48 -0.51
CA ALA A 144 -18.54 17.89 -0.84
C ALA A 144 -17.12 18.39 -0.55
N ASP A 145 -16.40 17.77 0.39
CA ASP A 145 -15.01 18.15 0.66
C ASP A 145 -14.03 17.55 -0.37
N PHE A 146 -14.35 16.38 -0.92
CA PHE A 146 -13.65 15.84 -2.09
C PHE A 146 -13.92 16.70 -3.34
N GLU A 147 -15.18 17.04 -3.59
CA GLU A 147 -15.58 17.84 -4.76
C GLU A 147 -14.85 19.19 -4.83
N LYS A 148 -14.63 19.85 -3.70
CA LYS A 148 -13.88 21.11 -3.61
C LYS A 148 -12.43 20.98 -4.07
N LEU A 149 -11.85 19.78 -3.99
CA LEU A 149 -10.45 19.51 -4.31
C LEU A 149 -10.27 18.98 -5.73
N ILE A 150 -11.37 18.58 -6.39
CA ILE A 150 -11.31 18.09 -7.77
C ILE A 150 -11.06 19.24 -8.73
N GLY A 151 -9.96 19.18 -9.45
CA GLY A 151 -9.56 20.13 -10.46
C GLY A 151 -9.15 19.46 -11.78
N SER A 152 -8.67 20.25 -12.73
CA SER A 152 -8.23 19.76 -14.04
C SER A 152 -7.04 18.79 -13.97
N LYS A 153 -6.27 18.85 -12.88
CA LYS A 153 -5.12 17.99 -12.63
C LYS A 153 -5.46 16.73 -11.82
N THR A 154 -6.65 16.65 -11.26
CA THR A 154 -7.06 15.48 -10.45
C THR A 154 -7.31 14.28 -11.36
N LYS A 155 -6.63 13.17 -11.11
CA LYS A 155 -6.74 11.93 -11.91
C LYS A 155 -7.37 10.78 -11.16
N ALA A 156 -7.20 10.74 -9.84
CA ALA A 156 -7.73 9.64 -9.03
C ALA A 156 -8.02 10.07 -7.59
N ILE A 157 -8.86 9.26 -6.93
CA ILE A 157 -9.04 9.26 -5.48
C ILE A 157 -8.58 7.89 -4.99
N VAL A 158 -7.67 7.85 -4.02
CA VAL A 158 -7.19 6.61 -3.41
C VAL A 158 -7.80 6.44 -2.03
N ILE A 159 -8.45 5.31 -1.81
CA ILE A 159 -9.07 4.95 -0.52
C ILE A 159 -8.46 3.63 -0.04
N CYS A 160 -8.05 3.59 1.22
CA CYS A 160 -7.62 2.38 1.91
C CYS A 160 -8.72 1.95 2.90
N ASN A 161 -9.34 0.79 2.67
CA ASN A 161 -10.44 0.32 3.50
C ASN A 161 -10.27 -1.17 3.87
N PRO A 162 -10.15 -1.51 5.16
CA PRO A 162 -10.04 -0.62 6.34
C PRO A 162 -8.83 0.32 6.28
N GLY A 163 -8.97 1.51 6.88
CA GLY A 163 -7.98 2.57 6.80
C GLY A 163 -6.65 2.25 7.53
N ASN A 164 -5.52 2.51 6.88
CA ASN A 164 -4.22 2.54 7.53
C ASN A 164 -3.79 4.02 7.67
N PRO A 165 -3.56 4.57 8.90
CA PRO A 165 -3.32 3.85 10.16
C PRO A 165 -4.53 3.76 11.09
N THR A 166 -5.71 4.26 10.74
CA THR A 166 -6.82 4.48 11.66
C THR A 166 -7.60 3.21 12.02
N GLY A 167 -7.59 2.21 11.13
CA GLY A 167 -8.44 1.02 11.24
C GLY A 167 -9.93 1.29 10.95
N TYR A 168 -10.30 2.50 10.56
CA TYR A 168 -11.68 2.84 10.25
C TYR A 168 -12.18 2.04 9.04
N LEU A 169 -13.40 1.54 9.13
CA LEU A 169 -14.09 0.84 8.05
C LEU A 169 -15.17 1.78 7.47
N TYR A 170 -15.02 2.13 6.22
CA TYR A 170 -15.93 3.03 5.48
C TYR A 170 -17.21 2.30 5.05
#